data_e925382e9f50cee055cfd09cc8c517b7
#
_entry.id   e925382e9f50cee055cfd09cc8c517b7
#
_cell.length_a   1.000
_cell.length_b   1.000
_cell.length_c   1.000
_cell.angle_alpha   90.00
_cell.angle_beta   90.00
_cell.angle_gamma   90.00
#
_symmetry.space_group_name_H-M   'P 1'
#
loop_
_entity.id
_entity.type
_entity.pdbx_description
1 polymer ?
#
loop_
_entity_poly.entity_id
_entity_poly.type
_entity_poly.pdbx_seq_one_letter_code
_entity_poly.pdbx_strand_id
1 'polypeptide(L)'
;MADLNTPLTLAASTDPQTDALSRSLPDSLETFECDLDELETAEDFLDYFGVTFVPAIVQVNRLHILQRFHDYLAEIDEPPDSAAARYRLYADLLRGAYQDFVGSDARTEKVFRVFKMREPRQVNVGLDQLLASRNAPTSLTEQPR
;
A
#
# COMPACT_ATOMS: atom_id res chain seq x y z
N MET A 1 -16.07 -60.67 -21.67
CA MET A 1 -16.83 -59.57 -21.12
C MET A 1 -15.87 -58.67 -20.35
N ALA A 2 -15.46 -57.59 -20.94
CA ALA A 2 -14.50 -56.67 -20.36
C ALA A 2 -15.25 -55.60 -19.58
N ASP A 3 -15.11 -55.62 -18.26
CA ASP A 3 -15.56 -54.52 -17.40
C ASP A 3 -14.61 -53.35 -17.57
N LEU A 4 -15.03 -52.41 -18.38
CA LEU A 4 -14.39 -51.10 -18.48
C LEU A 4 -14.94 -50.20 -17.39
N ASN A 5 -14.53 -50.43 -16.15
CA ASN A 5 -14.72 -49.47 -15.09
C ASN A 5 -13.38 -48.88 -14.73
N THR A 6 -12.90 -47.98 -15.55
CA THR A 6 -11.79 -47.11 -15.21
C THR A 6 -12.35 -45.91 -14.48
N PRO A 7 -12.11 -45.72 -13.18
CA PRO A 7 -12.44 -44.44 -12.53
C PRO A 7 -11.52 -43.41 -13.13
N LEU A 8 -12.10 -42.45 -13.82
CA LEU A 8 -11.46 -41.18 -14.15
C LEU A 8 -11.06 -40.56 -12.80
N THR A 9 -9.80 -40.71 -12.47
CA THR A 9 -9.20 -39.91 -11.41
C THR A 9 -9.18 -38.46 -11.93
N LEU A 10 -10.19 -37.71 -11.56
CA LEU A 10 -10.14 -36.25 -11.68
C LEU A 10 -8.99 -35.81 -10.80
N ALA A 11 -7.87 -35.46 -11.41
CA ALA A 11 -6.83 -34.72 -10.74
C ALA A 11 -7.44 -33.41 -10.29
N ALA A 12 -7.72 -33.31 -9.02
CA ALA A 12 -8.07 -32.05 -8.39
C ALA A 12 -6.90 -31.11 -8.61
N SER A 13 -7.05 -30.21 -9.57
CA SER A 13 -6.19 -29.05 -9.66
C SER A 13 -6.42 -28.25 -8.38
N THR A 14 -5.52 -28.42 -7.45
CA THR A 14 -5.45 -27.59 -6.26
C THR A 14 -4.98 -26.22 -6.74
N ASP A 15 -5.94 -25.38 -7.11
CA ASP A 15 -5.68 -23.96 -7.30
C ASP A 15 -5.32 -23.38 -5.94
N PRO A 16 -4.12 -22.80 -5.78
CA PRO A 16 -3.71 -22.20 -4.52
C PRO A 16 -4.55 -20.97 -4.12
N GLN A 17 -5.46 -20.55 -4.98
CA GLN A 17 -6.38 -19.41 -4.73
C GLN A 17 -7.67 -19.84 -4.00
N THR A 18 -7.97 -21.12 -3.90
CA THR A 18 -9.20 -21.59 -3.23
C THR A 18 -9.01 -21.76 -1.72
N ASP A 19 -7.76 -21.76 -1.26
CA ASP A 19 -7.45 -21.97 0.16
C ASP A 19 -7.75 -20.74 1.04
N ALA A 20 -7.73 -19.56 0.45
CA ALA A 20 -8.05 -18.31 1.17
C ALA A 20 -9.54 -18.17 1.52
N LEU A 21 -10.44 -18.86 0.81
CA LEU A 21 -11.88 -18.81 1.04
C LEU A 21 -12.37 -19.88 2.03
N SER A 22 -11.51 -20.82 2.42
CA SER A 22 -11.83 -21.91 3.35
C SER A 22 -11.37 -21.64 4.78
N ARG A 23 -10.82 -20.46 5.07
CA ARG A 23 -10.61 -20.07 6.45
C ARG A 23 -11.98 -19.92 7.11
N SER A 24 -12.28 -20.82 8.02
CA SER A 24 -13.49 -20.77 8.84
C SER A 24 -13.54 -19.41 9.52
N LEU A 25 -14.69 -18.74 9.36
CA LEU A 25 -14.96 -17.53 10.15
C LEU A 25 -14.82 -17.89 11.63
N PRO A 26 -14.32 -17.00 12.47
CA PRO A 26 -14.18 -17.27 13.90
C PRO A 26 -15.55 -17.57 14.51
N ASP A 27 -15.63 -18.65 15.28
CA ASP A 27 -16.87 -19.14 15.88
C ASP A 27 -17.33 -18.25 17.04
N SER A 28 -16.40 -17.59 17.72
CA SER A 28 -16.68 -16.70 18.85
C SER A 28 -15.80 -15.46 18.83
N LEU A 29 -16.23 -14.43 19.59
CA LEU A 29 -15.41 -13.21 19.76
C LEU A 29 -14.10 -13.50 20.47
N GLU A 30 -14.10 -14.40 21.46
CA GLU A 30 -12.89 -14.80 22.19
C GLU A 30 -11.86 -15.43 21.24
N THR A 31 -12.32 -16.33 20.36
CA THR A 31 -11.45 -16.93 19.34
C THR A 31 -10.90 -15.87 18.39
N PHE A 32 -11.75 -14.94 17.96
CA PHE A 32 -11.34 -13.85 17.08
C PHE A 32 -10.29 -12.94 17.71
N GLU A 33 -10.44 -12.60 18.99
CA GLU A 33 -9.48 -11.77 19.73
C GLU A 33 -8.17 -12.52 19.94
N CYS A 34 -8.20 -13.82 20.27
CA CYS A 34 -7.01 -14.65 20.37
C CYS A 34 -6.25 -14.73 19.03
N ASP A 35 -6.98 -14.92 17.93
CA ASP A 35 -6.37 -14.95 16.59
C ASP A 35 -5.67 -13.63 16.25
N LEU A 36 -6.28 -12.49 16.62
CA LEU A 36 -5.68 -11.17 16.40
C LEU A 36 -4.41 -10.96 17.21
N ASP A 37 -4.34 -11.49 18.44
CA ASP A 37 -3.16 -11.38 19.31
C ASP A 37 -1.97 -12.18 18.77
N GLU A 38 -2.20 -13.19 17.91
CA GLU A 38 -1.17 -13.98 17.26
C GLU A 38 -0.57 -13.30 16.01
N LEU A 39 -1.23 -12.24 15.49
CA LEU A 39 -0.79 -11.54 14.29
C LEU A 39 0.26 -10.48 14.64
N GLU A 40 1.46 -10.64 14.13
CA GLU A 40 2.58 -9.72 14.42
C GLU A 40 2.90 -8.76 13.28
N THR A 41 2.69 -9.18 12.04
CA THR A 41 3.07 -8.41 10.85
C THR A 41 1.87 -7.93 10.04
N ALA A 42 2.06 -6.89 9.24
CA ALA A 42 1.01 -6.40 8.35
C ALA A 42 0.59 -7.47 7.34
N GLU A 43 1.53 -8.30 6.91
CA GLU A 43 1.31 -9.42 6.02
C GLU A 43 0.39 -10.47 6.68
N ASP A 44 0.63 -10.79 7.97
CA ASP A 44 -0.22 -11.72 8.72
C ASP A 44 -1.66 -11.21 8.82
N PHE A 45 -1.84 -9.93 9.10
CA PHE A 45 -3.18 -9.31 9.10
C PHE A 45 -3.86 -9.39 7.73
N LEU A 46 -3.15 -9.06 6.65
CA LEU A 46 -3.69 -9.11 5.30
C LEU A 46 -4.06 -10.53 4.89
N ASP A 47 -3.22 -11.51 5.21
CA ASP A 47 -3.47 -12.93 4.96
C ASP A 47 -4.63 -13.47 5.81
N TYR A 48 -4.68 -13.11 7.11
CA TYR A 48 -5.76 -13.54 7.99
C TYR A 48 -7.12 -13.06 7.51
N PHE A 49 -7.22 -11.81 7.09
CA PHE A 49 -8.47 -11.23 6.58
C PHE A 49 -8.71 -11.51 5.08
N GLY A 50 -7.86 -12.28 4.42
CA GLY A 50 -8.00 -12.64 3.02
C GLY A 50 -7.91 -11.44 2.06
N VAL A 51 -7.15 -10.42 2.42
CA VAL A 51 -6.91 -9.25 1.57
C VAL A 51 -5.74 -9.52 0.63
N THR A 52 -6.00 -9.54 -0.67
CA THR A 52 -4.94 -9.68 -1.67
C THR A 52 -4.07 -8.44 -1.70
N PHE A 53 -2.75 -8.61 -1.63
CA PHE A 53 -1.80 -7.51 -1.59
C PHE A 53 -0.56 -7.77 -2.46
N VAL A 54 0.16 -6.69 -2.76
CA VAL A 54 1.46 -6.73 -3.44
C VAL A 54 2.56 -6.64 -2.37
N PRO A 55 3.41 -7.66 -2.20
CA PRO A 55 4.42 -7.68 -1.14
C PRO A 55 5.34 -6.46 -1.13
N ALA A 56 5.74 -5.98 -2.31
CA ALA A 56 6.60 -4.81 -2.43
C ALA A 56 5.99 -3.53 -1.82
N ILE A 57 4.67 -3.35 -1.93
CA ILE A 57 3.95 -2.20 -1.35
C ILE A 57 3.86 -2.36 0.16
N VAL A 58 3.53 -3.56 0.63
CA VAL A 58 3.38 -3.83 2.06
C VAL A 58 4.70 -3.70 2.80
N GLN A 59 5.79 -4.24 2.28
CA GLN A 59 7.12 -4.16 2.90
C GLN A 59 7.57 -2.71 3.16
N VAL A 60 7.27 -1.81 2.25
CA VAL A 60 7.63 -0.38 2.39
C VAL A 60 6.69 0.36 3.34
N ASN A 61 5.40 0.00 3.34
CA ASN A 61 4.35 0.76 4.02
C ASN A 61 3.74 0.02 5.23
N ARG A 62 4.30 -1.11 5.67
CA ARG A 62 3.71 -1.99 6.69
C ARG A 62 3.18 -1.27 7.93
N LEU A 63 3.99 -0.40 8.53
CA LEU A 63 3.62 0.34 9.73
C LEU A 63 2.53 1.38 9.45
N HIS A 64 2.58 2.01 8.29
CA HIS A 64 1.59 3.01 7.90
C HIS A 64 0.23 2.37 7.58
N ILE A 65 0.23 1.19 6.96
CA ILE A 65 -1.00 0.42 6.69
C ILE A 65 -1.66 0.03 8.02
N LEU A 66 -0.91 -0.52 8.98
CA LEU A 66 -1.43 -0.89 10.29
C LEU A 66 -1.90 0.33 11.09
N GLN A 67 -1.16 1.45 11.03
CA GLN A 67 -1.58 2.69 11.67
C GLN A 67 -2.90 3.21 11.08
N ARG A 68 -3.03 3.21 9.77
CA ARG A 68 -4.26 3.61 9.09
C ARG A 68 -5.43 2.69 9.42
N PHE A 69 -5.18 1.39 9.48
CA PHE A 69 -6.18 0.42 9.91
C PHE A 69 -6.63 0.67 11.35
N HIS A 70 -5.70 0.96 12.25
CA HIS A 70 -6.01 1.31 13.64
C HIS A 70 -6.81 2.61 13.73
N ASP A 71 -6.48 3.62 12.91
CA ASP A 71 -7.23 4.88 12.86
C ASP A 71 -8.69 4.63 12.44
N TYR A 72 -8.92 3.78 11.44
CA TYR A 72 -10.27 3.41 11.02
C TYR A 72 -11.05 2.63 12.08
N LEU A 73 -10.37 1.75 12.83
CA LEU A 73 -11.00 1.06 13.96
C LEU A 73 -11.41 2.02 15.06
N ALA A 74 -10.62 3.06 15.31
CA ALA A 74 -10.91 4.06 16.32
C ALA A 74 -12.12 4.96 15.98
N GLU A 75 -12.51 5.04 14.70
CA GLU A 75 -13.70 5.76 14.26
C GLU A 75 -15.01 4.99 14.49
N ILE A 76 -14.89 3.70 14.89
CA ILE A 76 -16.05 2.86 15.12
C ILE A 76 -16.45 2.93 16.60
N ASP A 77 -17.57 3.59 16.88
CA ASP A 77 -18.09 3.71 18.23
C ASP A 77 -18.63 2.38 18.79
N GLU A 78 -19.33 1.61 17.96
CA GLU A 78 -19.94 0.33 18.34
C GLU A 78 -19.57 -0.79 17.36
N PRO A 79 -18.55 -1.61 17.68
CA PRO A 79 -18.24 -2.76 16.85
C PRO A 79 -19.33 -3.84 16.96
N PRO A 80 -19.58 -4.61 15.88
CA PRO A 80 -20.59 -5.67 15.92
C PRO A 80 -20.33 -6.72 17.00
N ASP A 81 -21.38 -7.21 17.65
CA ASP A 81 -21.29 -8.27 18.67
C ASP A 81 -21.03 -9.66 18.08
N SER A 82 -21.26 -9.84 16.79
CA SER A 82 -21.00 -11.10 16.09
C SER A 82 -19.56 -11.17 15.60
N ALA A 83 -18.87 -12.27 15.93
CA ALA A 83 -17.50 -12.53 15.47
C ALA A 83 -17.38 -12.46 13.93
N ALA A 84 -18.34 -13.08 13.22
CA ALA A 84 -18.37 -13.07 11.76
C ALA A 84 -18.58 -11.67 11.18
N ALA A 85 -19.44 -10.85 11.81
CA ALA A 85 -19.67 -9.47 11.37
C ALA A 85 -18.45 -8.59 11.69
N ARG A 86 -17.82 -8.77 12.85
CA ARG A 86 -16.60 -8.06 13.24
C ARG A 86 -15.43 -8.40 12.31
N TYR A 87 -15.27 -9.67 11.98
CA TYR A 87 -14.26 -10.12 11.00
C TYR A 87 -14.42 -9.42 9.64
N ARG A 88 -15.65 -9.39 9.12
CA ARG A 88 -15.94 -8.73 7.82
C ARG A 88 -15.66 -7.23 7.87
N LEU A 89 -16.07 -6.57 8.92
CA LEU A 89 -15.81 -5.16 9.14
C LEU A 89 -14.29 -4.88 9.14
N TYR A 90 -13.53 -5.64 9.91
CA TYR A 90 -12.09 -5.48 9.99
C TYR A 90 -11.40 -5.77 8.66
N ALA A 91 -11.86 -6.78 7.92
CA ALA A 91 -11.37 -7.09 6.58
C ALA A 91 -11.59 -5.93 5.60
N ASP A 92 -12.76 -5.28 5.65
CA ASP A 92 -13.07 -4.14 4.78
C ASP A 92 -12.26 -2.90 5.15
N LEU A 93 -12.07 -2.62 6.43
CA LEU A 93 -11.25 -1.51 6.91
C LEU A 93 -9.77 -1.70 6.58
N LEU A 94 -9.25 -2.92 6.76
CA LEU A 94 -7.86 -3.23 6.40
C LEU A 94 -7.63 -3.14 4.89
N ARG A 95 -8.59 -3.59 4.10
CA ARG A 95 -8.56 -3.43 2.63
C ARG A 95 -8.52 -1.96 2.25
N GLY A 96 -9.36 -1.12 2.87
CA GLY A 96 -9.36 0.33 2.67
C GLY A 96 -8.02 0.96 3.03
N ALA A 97 -7.48 0.62 4.20
CA ALA A 97 -6.17 1.10 4.65
C ALA A 97 -5.05 0.73 3.67
N TYR A 98 -5.04 -0.50 3.17
CA TYR A 98 -4.07 -0.93 2.15
C TYR A 98 -4.25 -0.17 0.82
N GLN A 99 -5.48 0.00 0.36
CA GLN A 99 -5.77 0.70 -0.90
C GLN A 99 -5.33 2.16 -0.91
N ASP A 100 -5.36 2.83 0.23
CA ASP A 100 -4.87 4.21 0.37
C ASP A 100 -3.39 4.32 -0.01
N PHE A 101 -2.60 3.30 0.33
CA PHE A 101 -1.16 3.27 -0.01
C PHE A 101 -0.91 2.82 -1.45
N VAL A 102 -1.70 1.91 -2.00
CA VAL A 102 -1.65 1.56 -3.43
C VAL A 102 -1.95 2.79 -4.30
N GLY A 103 -2.97 3.56 -3.92
CA GLY A 103 -3.34 4.79 -4.63
C GLY A 103 -2.29 5.90 -4.51
N SER A 104 -1.67 6.05 -3.34
CA SER A 104 -0.64 7.07 -3.10
C SER A 104 0.67 6.74 -3.80
N ASP A 105 1.08 5.48 -3.83
CA ASP A 105 2.27 5.05 -4.55
C ASP A 105 2.14 5.31 -6.06
N ALA A 106 1.01 4.99 -6.65
CA ALA A 106 0.71 5.32 -8.04
C ALA A 106 0.71 6.84 -8.33
N ARG A 107 0.31 7.67 -7.37
CA ARG A 107 0.38 9.14 -7.47
C ARG A 107 1.81 9.62 -7.34
N THR A 108 2.56 9.07 -6.40
CA THR A 108 3.97 9.40 -6.18
C THR A 108 4.81 9.04 -7.40
N GLU A 109 4.60 7.87 -8.02
CA GLU A 109 5.27 7.51 -9.27
C GLU A 109 4.95 8.49 -10.42
N LYS A 110 3.70 8.93 -10.54
CA LYS A 110 3.32 9.92 -11.54
C LYS A 110 4.00 11.27 -11.30
N VAL A 111 4.09 11.70 -10.05
CA VAL A 111 4.79 12.94 -9.67
C VAL A 111 6.28 12.83 -9.94
N PHE A 112 6.92 11.71 -9.59
CA PHE A 112 8.34 11.48 -9.90
C PHE A 112 8.62 11.42 -11.40
N ARG A 113 7.72 10.88 -12.21
CA ARG A 113 7.84 10.94 -13.69
C ARG A 113 7.80 12.36 -14.22
N VAL A 114 6.91 13.20 -13.67
CA VAL A 114 6.80 14.62 -14.04
C VAL A 114 8.06 15.38 -13.62
N PHE A 115 8.64 15.08 -12.45
CA PHE A 115 9.91 15.67 -12.01
C PHE A 115 11.10 15.23 -12.87
N LYS A 116 11.17 13.95 -13.29
CA LYS A 116 12.19 13.48 -14.24
C LYS A 116 12.08 14.11 -15.62
N MET A 117 10.88 14.44 -16.09
CA MET A 117 10.66 15.18 -17.33
C MET A 117 10.99 16.68 -17.20
N ARG A 118 11.06 17.18 -15.98
CA ARG A 118 11.39 18.57 -15.63
C ARG A 118 12.74 18.66 -14.95
N GLU A 119 13.70 17.79 -15.31
CA GLU A 119 15.08 18.04 -14.93
C GLU A 119 15.44 19.42 -15.45
N PRO A 120 15.75 20.39 -14.58
CA PRO A 120 16.28 21.64 -15.05
C PRO A 120 17.56 21.27 -15.79
N ARG A 121 17.57 21.59 -17.07
CA ARG A 121 18.76 21.52 -17.90
C ARG A 121 19.86 22.14 -17.06
N GLN A 122 20.81 21.34 -16.57
CA GLN A 122 21.95 21.84 -15.83
C GLN A 122 22.67 22.82 -16.76
N VAL A 123 22.38 24.09 -16.54
CA VAL A 123 23.19 25.15 -17.14
C VAL A 123 24.43 25.19 -16.27
N ASN A 124 25.50 24.53 -16.73
CA ASN A 124 26.82 24.75 -16.19
C ASN A 124 27.20 26.20 -16.45
N VAL A 125 26.84 27.07 -15.51
CA VAL A 125 27.35 28.44 -15.49
C VAL A 125 28.75 28.32 -14.90
N GLY A 126 29.76 28.48 -15.75
CA GLY A 126 31.14 28.53 -15.28
C GLY A 126 31.28 29.61 -14.21
N LEU A 127 32.06 29.29 -13.18
CA LEU A 127 32.34 30.22 -12.07
C LEU A 127 32.84 31.58 -12.58
N ASP A 128 33.51 31.60 -13.74
CA ASP A 128 34.01 32.78 -14.42
C ASP A 128 32.89 33.73 -14.85
N GLN A 129 31.74 33.22 -15.27
CA GLN A 129 30.60 34.05 -15.65
C GLN A 129 29.90 34.69 -14.44
N LEU A 130 29.92 34.02 -13.28
CA LEU A 130 29.42 34.59 -12.04
C LEU A 130 30.33 35.71 -11.51
N LEU A 131 31.63 35.58 -11.68
CA LEU A 131 32.60 36.60 -11.28
C LEU A 131 32.58 37.81 -12.21
N ALA A 132 32.38 37.61 -13.52
CA ALA A 132 32.24 38.68 -14.49
C ALA A 132 31.01 39.57 -14.24
N SER A 133 29.92 38.99 -13.72
CA SER A 133 28.70 39.74 -13.41
C SER A 133 28.85 40.68 -12.21
N ARG A 134 29.88 40.52 -11.37
CA ARG A 134 30.13 41.40 -10.21
C ARG A 134 30.92 42.63 -10.56
N ASN A 135 31.51 42.70 -11.76
CA ASN A 135 32.38 43.80 -12.19
C ASN A 135 31.75 44.70 -13.27
N ALA A 136 30.42 44.78 -13.33
CA ALA A 136 29.79 45.81 -14.14
C ALA A 136 30.01 47.16 -13.48
N PRO A 137 30.74 48.14 -14.13
CA PRO A 137 30.92 49.46 -13.60
C PRO A 137 29.56 50.14 -13.62
N THR A 138 29.10 50.59 -12.45
CA THR A 138 27.99 51.50 -12.31
C THR A 138 28.40 52.81 -12.96
N SER A 139 28.11 52.99 -14.23
CA SER A 139 28.19 54.32 -14.85
C SER A 139 27.01 55.12 -14.39
N LEU A 140 27.23 55.92 -13.36
CA LEU A 140 26.42 57.06 -13.00
C LEU A 140 26.48 58.04 -14.16
N THR A 141 25.48 58.00 -15.01
CA THR A 141 25.26 59.11 -15.97
C THR A 141 24.66 60.26 -15.18
N GLU A 142 25.54 61.13 -14.74
CA GLU A 142 25.22 62.49 -14.30
C GLU A 142 24.63 63.25 -15.47
N GLN A 143 23.36 63.61 -15.41
CA GLN A 143 22.73 64.53 -16.35
C GLN A 143 23.12 65.96 -15.95
N PRO A 144 23.75 66.73 -16.79
CA PRO A 144 23.81 68.21 -16.60
C PRO A 144 22.49 68.83 -16.98
N ARG A 145 22.10 69.80 -16.21
CA ARG A 145 20.93 70.67 -16.39
C ARG A 145 20.92 71.38 -17.76
#